data_04c0955bc4f22216a56e7de228eea277
#
_entry.id   04c0955bc4f22216a56e7de228eea277
#
_cell.length_a   1.000
_cell.length_b   1.000
_cell.length_c   1.000
_cell.angle_alpha   90.00
_cell.angle_beta   90.00
_cell.angle_gamma   90.00
#
_symmetry.space_group_name_H-M   'P 1'
#
loop_
_entity.id
_entity.type
_entity.pdbx_description
1 polymer ?
#
loop_
_entity_poly.entity_id
_entity_poly.type
_entity_poly.pdbx_seq_one_letter_code
_entity_poly.pdbx_strand_id
1 'polypeptide(L)'
;MQHTESTSDPAEQGCERRRFGRRAVLAGVTASLAGCTSGLLNDPSFPDADVVAAPDGEFVFQPDELTVSVGETVRWGFAKGGHNVSCRPDDASKVVLPSDAEPFATYGPDDDPDVTLVQGGETYEHTFEVAGEYTYVCIPHADSGMVGTIRVE
;
A
#
# COMPACT_ATOMS: atom_id res chain seq x y z
N MET A 1 -62.61 22.87 -5.31
CA MET A 1 -62.55 22.73 -6.76
C MET A 1 -61.30 21.93 -7.00
N GLN A 2 -61.49 20.65 -7.06
CA GLN A 2 -61.57 19.75 -8.22
C GLN A 2 -60.18 19.46 -8.75
N HIS A 3 -59.75 18.22 -8.49
CA HIS A 3 -59.71 17.03 -9.37
C HIS A 3 -58.50 17.11 -10.30
N THR A 4 -57.71 16.11 -10.53
CA THR A 4 -57.89 14.68 -10.80
C THR A 4 -56.52 14.01 -10.74
N GLU A 5 -56.32 12.95 -10.07
CA GLU A 5 -56.23 11.53 -10.44
C GLU A 5 -55.83 11.24 -11.89
N SER A 6 -54.76 10.48 -12.05
CA SER A 6 -54.71 9.37 -12.99
C SER A 6 -53.45 8.51 -12.79
N THR A 7 -53.59 7.48 -12.10
CA THR A 7 -53.34 6.06 -12.32
C THR A 7 -52.92 5.67 -13.76
N SER A 8 -51.85 4.94 -13.91
CA SER A 8 -51.77 3.78 -14.78
C SER A 8 -50.43 3.04 -14.64
N ASP A 9 -50.43 1.95 -13.96
CA ASP A 9 -49.70 0.70 -14.23
C ASP A 9 -50.61 -0.08 -15.25
N PRO A 10 -50.23 -1.15 -15.90
CA PRO A 10 -49.08 -2.02 -15.94
C PRO A 10 -48.67 -2.44 -17.37
N ALA A 11 -47.61 -3.19 -17.54
CA ALA A 11 -47.58 -4.33 -18.50
C ALA A 11 -46.33 -5.18 -18.31
N GLU A 12 -46.54 -6.29 -17.65
CA GLU A 12 -45.89 -7.57 -17.94
C GLU A 12 -45.92 -7.90 -19.43
N GLN A 13 -44.86 -8.49 -19.89
CA GLN A 13 -44.76 -9.44 -21.02
C GLN A 13 -43.30 -9.53 -21.40
N GLY A 14 -42.60 -10.63 -21.53
CA GLY A 14 -43.02 -11.99 -21.78
C GLY A 14 -41.77 -12.83 -21.83
N CYS A 15 -41.90 -14.00 -21.28
CA CYS A 15 -40.96 -15.07 -21.33
C CYS A 15 -40.85 -15.61 -22.76
N GLU A 16 -39.72 -15.45 -23.42
CA GLU A 16 -39.46 -16.16 -24.67
C GLU A 16 -38.21 -17.01 -24.57
N ARG A 17 -38.48 -18.30 -24.33
CA ARG A 17 -37.52 -19.38 -24.37
C ARG A 17 -37.12 -19.62 -25.84
N ARG A 18 -35.92 -19.24 -26.21
CA ARG A 18 -35.28 -19.78 -27.40
C ARG A 18 -34.21 -20.79 -27.01
N ARG A 19 -34.57 -22.06 -27.22
CA ARG A 19 -33.63 -23.15 -27.28
C ARG A 19 -32.85 -23.02 -28.59
N PHE A 20 -31.55 -22.85 -28.53
CA PHE A 20 -30.65 -23.25 -29.63
C PHE A 20 -29.31 -23.72 -29.07
N GLY A 21 -29.03 -24.98 -29.23
CA GLY A 21 -27.94 -25.48 -30.05
C GLY A 21 -26.60 -25.52 -29.29
N ARG A 22 -26.32 -26.76 -28.78
CA ARG A 22 -24.99 -27.19 -28.32
C ARG A 22 -23.94 -26.96 -29.43
N ARG A 23 -22.98 -26.07 -29.15
CA ARG A 23 -21.63 -26.17 -29.70
C ARG A 23 -20.69 -25.80 -28.58
N ALA A 24 -20.02 -26.82 -28.06
CA ALA A 24 -18.91 -26.70 -27.14
C ALA A 24 -17.75 -26.04 -27.88
N VAL A 25 -17.39 -24.83 -27.48
CA VAL A 25 -16.10 -24.25 -27.82
C VAL A 25 -15.35 -24.22 -26.48
N LEU A 26 -14.40 -25.10 -26.36
CA LEU A 26 -13.36 -25.09 -25.33
C LEU A 26 -12.46 -23.88 -25.60
N ALA A 27 -12.80 -22.73 -25.04
CA ALA A 27 -11.88 -21.63 -24.93
C ALA A 27 -11.14 -21.81 -23.60
N GLY A 28 -9.87 -22.18 -23.69
CA GLY A 28 -8.98 -22.24 -22.55
C GLY A 28 -8.86 -20.86 -21.90
N VAL A 29 -9.42 -20.72 -20.71
CA VAL A 29 -9.17 -19.59 -19.84
C VAL A 29 -7.83 -19.86 -19.18
N THR A 30 -6.77 -19.27 -19.72
CA THR A 30 -5.52 -19.11 -18.97
C THR A 30 -5.80 -18.09 -17.88
N ALA A 31 -6.16 -18.56 -16.71
CA ALA A 31 -6.17 -17.74 -15.52
C ALA A 31 -4.72 -17.34 -15.24
N SER A 32 -4.37 -16.11 -15.60
CA SER A 32 -3.18 -15.45 -15.08
C SER A 32 -3.42 -15.26 -13.60
N LEU A 33 -2.84 -16.13 -12.79
CA LEU A 33 -2.68 -15.91 -11.37
C LEU A 33 -1.67 -14.78 -11.22
N ALA A 34 -2.14 -13.54 -11.29
CA ALA A 34 -1.42 -12.42 -10.70
C ALA A 34 -1.34 -12.74 -9.21
N GLY A 35 -0.19 -13.23 -8.80
CA GLY A 35 0.08 -13.52 -7.41
C GLY A 35 0.21 -12.21 -6.64
N CYS A 36 -0.92 -11.72 -6.12
CA CYS A 36 -0.90 -10.80 -5.00
C CYS A 36 -0.50 -11.61 -3.77
N THR A 37 0.78 -11.75 -3.52
CA THR A 37 1.27 -12.13 -2.20
C THR A 37 1.34 -10.87 -1.33
N SER A 38 0.23 -10.14 -1.27
CA SER A 38 0.09 -9.04 -0.33
C SER A 38 -0.11 -9.61 1.05
N GLY A 39 0.92 -9.47 1.84
CA GLY A 39 1.03 -9.41 3.27
C GLY A 39 -0.07 -10.04 4.12
N LEU A 40 0.25 -11.19 4.69
CA LEU A 40 -0.52 -11.87 5.75
C LEU A 40 -0.29 -11.23 7.15
N LEU A 41 0.10 -9.95 7.20
CA LEU A 41 0.35 -9.26 8.46
C LEU A 41 -0.42 -7.92 8.48
N ASN A 42 -1.74 -7.98 8.29
CA ASN A 42 -2.58 -6.81 8.50
C ASN A 42 -2.69 -6.58 10.02
N ASP A 43 -1.96 -5.58 10.51
CA ASP A 43 -2.25 -5.01 11.82
C ASP A 43 -3.69 -4.44 11.75
N PRO A 44 -4.59 -4.84 12.67
CA PRO A 44 -5.98 -4.39 12.65
C PRO A 44 -6.14 -2.87 12.79
N SER A 45 -5.09 -2.18 13.25
CA SER A 45 -5.05 -0.71 13.34
C SER A 45 -4.78 -0.04 12.00
N PHE A 46 -4.15 -0.76 11.06
CA PHE A 46 -3.77 -0.26 9.73
C PHE A 46 -4.07 -1.30 8.65
N PRO A 47 -5.36 -1.57 8.35
CA PRO A 47 -5.76 -2.61 7.41
C PRO A 47 -5.25 -2.38 5.98
N ASP A 48 -4.94 -1.12 5.64
CA ASP A 48 -4.51 -0.70 4.30
C ASP A 48 -3.01 -0.34 4.25
N ALA A 49 -2.23 -0.58 5.32
CA ALA A 49 -0.79 -0.36 5.30
C ALA A 49 -0.05 -1.59 4.78
N ASP A 50 0.95 -1.36 3.94
CA ASP A 50 1.85 -2.40 3.43
C ASP A 50 2.97 -2.70 4.43
N VAL A 51 3.35 -1.69 5.21
CA VAL A 51 4.34 -1.79 6.28
C VAL A 51 3.81 -1.10 7.54
N VAL A 52 3.96 -1.72 8.69
CA VAL A 52 3.65 -1.11 9.99
C VAL A 52 4.94 -0.78 10.73
N ALA A 53 5.07 0.48 11.13
CA ALA A 53 6.16 0.96 11.97
C ALA A 53 5.78 0.80 13.44
N ALA A 54 6.68 0.21 14.23
CA ALA A 54 6.55 -0.01 15.66
C ALA A 54 5.28 -0.78 16.06
N PRO A 55 4.97 -1.94 15.44
CA PRO A 55 3.91 -2.81 15.95
C PRO A 55 4.25 -3.19 17.41
N ASP A 56 3.23 -3.19 18.25
CA ASP A 56 3.38 -3.49 19.67
C ASP A 56 4.41 -2.62 20.46
N GLY A 57 4.91 -1.55 19.82
CA GLY A 57 5.90 -0.63 20.39
C GLY A 57 7.35 -1.09 20.26
N GLU A 58 7.62 -2.08 19.42
CA GLU A 58 8.97 -2.53 19.09
C GLU A 58 9.63 -1.58 18.05
N PHE A 59 10.96 -1.47 18.07
CA PHE A 59 11.72 -0.67 17.10
C PHE A 59 11.97 -1.45 15.82
N VAL A 60 10.89 -1.77 15.09
CA VAL A 60 10.93 -2.54 13.85
C VAL A 60 9.94 -1.97 12.83
N PHE A 61 10.18 -2.27 11.56
CA PHE A 61 9.19 -2.21 10.49
C PHE A 61 8.69 -3.62 10.20
N GLN A 62 7.38 -3.79 10.00
CA GLN A 62 6.79 -5.09 9.75
C GLN A 62 5.86 -5.05 8.51
N PRO A 63 6.16 -5.83 7.45
CA PRO A 63 7.37 -6.63 7.29
C PRO A 63 8.64 -5.76 7.21
N ASP A 64 9.79 -6.34 7.55
CA ASP A 64 11.09 -5.69 7.41
C ASP A 64 11.62 -5.69 5.97
N GLU A 65 11.03 -6.55 5.12
CA GLU A 65 11.34 -6.68 3.70
C GLU A 65 10.04 -6.82 2.89
N LEU A 66 9.89 -5.99 1.85
CA LEU A 66 8.74 -6.00 0.95
C LEU A 66 9.21 -5.91 -0.50
N THR A 67 8.58 -6.69 -1.39
CA THR A 67 8.81 -6.59 -2.85
C THR A 67 7.58 -5.99 -3.51
N VAL A 68 7.80 -4.98 -4.35
CA VAL A 68 6.77 -4.27 -5.10
C VAL A 68 7.18 -4.08 -6.55
N SER A 69 6.22 -3.72 -7.41
CA SER A 69 6.49 -3.42 -8.82
C SER A 69 6.80 -1.93 -9.02
N VAL A 70 7.52 -1.60 -10.09
CA VAL A 70 7.70 -0.20 -10.51
C VAL A 70 6.34 0.48 -10.72
N GLY A 71 6.18 1.67 -10.17
CA GLY A 71 4.95 2.45 -10.18
C GLY A 71 4.01 2.14 -9.01
N GLU A 72 4.36 1.20 -8.14
CA GLU A 72 3.55 0.85 -6.97
C GLU A 72 3.81 1.82 -5.81
N THR A 73 2.75 2.12 -5.06
CA THR A 73 2.80 2.97 -3.87
C THR A 73 2.80 2.11 -2.63
N VAL A 74 3.77 2.31 -1.76
CA VAL A 74 3.85 1.67 -0.43
C VAL A 74 3.32 2.65 0.61
N ARG A 75 2.48 2.13 1.51
CA ARG A 75 1.94 2.87 2.65
C ARG A 75 2.51 2.33 3.95
N TRP A 76 3.11 3.21 4.74
CA TRP A 76 3.52 2.94 6.12
C TRP A 76 2.45 3.41 7.09
N GLY A 77 2.06 2.54 8.04
CA GLY A 77 1.23 2.90 9.18
C GLY A 77 2.07 2.97 10.46
N PHE A 78 1.91 4.01 11.26
CA PHE A 78 2.67 4.19 12.51
C PHE A 78 1.82 3.75 13.70
N ALA A 79 2.05 2.53 14.22
CA ALA A 79 1.30 2.00 15.35
C ALA A 79 1.57 2.76 16.65
N LYS A 80 2.78 3.31 16.78
CA LYS A 80 3.20 4.20 17.87
C LYS A 80 3.83 5.46 17.30
N GLY A 81 3.73 6.57 18.03
CA GLY A 81 4.43 7.80 17.72
C GLY A 81 5.92 7.73 18.10
N GLY A 82 6.67 8.71 17.63
CA GLY A 82 8.10 8.79 17.91
C GLY A 82 8.97 8.09 16.87
N HIS A 83 8.46 7.87 15.68
CA HIS A 83 9.15 7.21 14.58
C HIS A 83 9.09 8.04 13.30
N ASN A 84 9.99 7.77 12.37
CA ASN A 84 9.98 8.30 11.02
C ASN A 84 10.44 7.25 10.00
N VAL A 85 10.33 7.59 8.73
CA VAL A 85 10.91 6.84 7.62
C VAL A 85 11.88 7.77 6.91
N SER A 86 13.10 7.33 6.69
CA SER A 86 14.08 8.02 5.87
C SER A 86 14.81 7.05 4.93
N CYS A 87 14.77 7.36 3.65
CA CYS A 87 15.62 6.77 2.61
C CYS A 87 16.48 7.88 1.99
N ARG A 88 17.17 8.64 2.85
CA ARG A 88 18.15 9.68 2.47
C ARG A 88 19.53 9.21 2.86
N PRO A 89 20.45 8.96 1.90
CA PRO A 89 21.80 8.49 2.20
C PRO A 89 22.62 9.44 3.09
N ASP A 90 22.31 10.73 3.05
CA ASP A 90 22.99 11.74 3.89
C ASP A 90 22.57 11.68 5.36
N ASP A 91 21.39 11.12 5.66
CA ASP A 91 20.86 11.06 7.03
C ASP A 91 21.38 9.85 7.81
N ALA A 92 21.65 8.73 7.13
CA ALA A 92 22.14 7.52 7.78
C ALA A 92 22.94 6.61 6.83
N SER A 93 24.05 6.09 7.33
CA SER A 93 24.98 5.24 6.55
C SER A 93 24.38 3.87 6.17
N LYS A 94 23.28 3.46 6.79
CA LYS A 94 22.58 2.20 6.48
C LYS A 94 21.64 2.32 5.29
N VAL A 95 21.33 3.56 4.86
CA VAL A 95 20.43 3.81 3.75
C VAL A 95 21.07 3.38 2.44
N VAL A 96 20.31 2.65 1.64
CA VAL A 96 20.65 2.31 0.25
C VAL A 96 19.56 2.89 -0.65
N LEU A 97 19.97 3.58 -1.70
CA LEU A 97 19.09 4.21 -2.69
C LEU A 97 19.65 3.93 -4.09
N PRO A 98 18.84 3.46 -5.06
CA PRO A 98 19.26 3.35 -6.46
C PRO A 98 19.69 4.71 -7.01
N SER A 99 20.71 4.73 -7.90
CA SER A 99 21.35 5.97 -8.38
C SER A 99 20.41 6.94 -9.07
N ASP A 100 19.35 6.43 -9.70
CA ASP A 100 18.37 7.23 -10.46
C ASP A 100 17.09 7.52 -9.67
N ALA A 101 17.03 7.06 -8.41
CA ALA A 101 15.89 7.26 -7.53
C ALA A 101 16.03 8.53 -6.69
N GLU A 102 14.90 9.18 -6.42
CA GLU A 102 14.87 10.34 -5.53
C GLU A 102 14.78 9.91 -4.07
N PRO A 103 15.54 10.56 -3.16
CA PRO A 103 15.43 10.33 -1.74
C PRO A 103 14.07 10.72 -1.20
N PHE A 104 13.57 9.95 -0.22
CA PHE A 104 12.29 10.25 0.43
C PHE A 104 12.39 10.15 1.96
N ALA A 105 11.55 10.90 2.65
CA ALA A 105 11.42 10.86 4.10
C ALA A 105 10.06 11.43 4.55
N THR A 106 9.67 11.12 5.78
CA THR A 106 8.47 11.66 6.43
C THR A 106 8.62 13.11 6.91
N TYR A 107 9.76 13.73 6.67
CA TYR A 107 10.10 15.10 7.08
C TYR A 107 10.75 15.88 5.92
N GLY A 108 10.75 17.20 6.01
CA GLY A 108 11.30 18.09 5.00
C GLY A 108 12.84 18.06 4.94
N PRO A 109 13.43 18.68 3.88
CA PRO A 109 14.90 18.70 3.72
C PRO A 109 15.64 19.54 4.76
N ASP A 110 14.95 20.50 5.39
CA ASP A 110 15.52 21.41 6.40
C ASP A 110 15.11 21.04 7.83
N ASP A 111 14.35 19.95 7.98
CA ASP A 111 13.89 19.48 9.28
C ASP A 111 14.96 18.63 9.98
N ASP A 112 15.00 18.71 11.29
CA ASP A 112 15.84 17.85 12.12
C ASP A 112 15.20 16.44 12.24
N PRO A 113 15.82 15.40 11.68
CA PRO A 113 15.23 14.06 11.65
C PRO A 113 15.13 13.38 13.03
N ASP A 114 15.89 13.83 14.01
CA ASP A 114 15.84 13.26 15.37
C ASP A 114 14.60 13.72 16.15
N VAL A 115 14.00 14.86 15.76
CA VAL A 115 12.86 15.45 16.46
C VAL A 115 11.60 15.56 15.60
N THR A 116 11.72 15.49 14.27
CA THR A 116 10.57 15.51 13.35
C THR A 116 10.02 14.11 13.19
N LEU A 117 9.08 13.76 14.06
CA LEU A 117 8.57 12.39 14.21
C LEU A 117 7.07 12.33 13.90
N VAL A 118 6.65 11.24 13.29
CA VAL A 118 5.25 10.92 12.99
C VAL A 118 4.54 10.47 14.25
N GLN A 119 3.27 10.84 14.38
CA GLN A 119 2.44 10.45 15.50
C GLN A 119 1.82 9.07 15.29
N GLY A 120 1.52 8.38 16.38
CA GLY A 120 0.77 7.13 16.32
C GLY A 120 -0.61 7.33 15.70
N GLY A 121 -1.00 6.42 14.81
CA GLY A 121 -2.26 6.50 14.05
C GLY A 121 -2.13 7.19 12.69
N GLU A 122 -1.01 7.82 12.38
CA GLU A 122 -0.76 8.46 11.08
C GLU A 122 -0.19 7.47 10.06
N THR A 123 -0.24 7.86 8.79
CA THR A 123 0.31 7.09 7.66
C THR A 123 1.20 7.96 6.79
N TYR A 124 2.12 7.30 6.07
CA TYR A 124 2.98 7.91 5.06
C TYR A 124 2.95 7.07 3.80
N GLU A 125 3.04 7.67 2.63
CA GLU A 125 3.04 6.99 1.34
C GLU A 125 4.19 7.45 0.47
N HIS A 126 4.76 6.51 -0.30
CA HIS A 126 5.74 6.80 -1.34
C HIS A 126 5.54 5.88 -2.54
N THR A 127 5.63 6.44 -3.75
CA THR A 127 5.53 5.68 -5.01
C THR A 127 6.92 5.39 -5.55
N PHE A 128 7.19 4.14 -5.87
CA PHE A 128 8.50 3.67 -6.33
C PHE A 128 8.54 3.61 -7.87
N GLU A 129 9.17 4.57 -8.50
CA GLU A 129 9.24 4.67 -9.97
C GLU A 129 10.52 4.06 -10.57
N VAL A 130 11.51 3.76 -9.75
CA VAL A 130 12.80 3.22 -10.19
C VAL A 130 13.03 1.84 -9.58
N ALA A 131 13.34 0.84 -10.42
CA ALA A 131 13.67 -0.50 -9.96
C ALA A 131 14.98 -0.51 -9.16
N GLY A 132 15.05 -1.36 -8.14
CA GLY A 132 16.23 -1.53 -7.31
C GLY A 132 15.93 -1.81 -5.86
N GLU A 133 16.96 -1.84 -5.03
CA GLU A 133 16.86 -2.04 -3.61
C GLU A 133 16.92 -0.71 -2.86
N TYR A 134 15.95 -0.49 -1.99
CA TYR A 134 15.85 0.68 -1.13
C TYR A 134 15.92 0.21 0.33
N THR A 135 16.99 0.55 1.03
CA THR A 135 17.06 0.38 2.48
C THR A 135 16.75 1.70 3.15
N TYR A 136 15.75 1.71 4.00
CA TYR A 136 15.31 2.87 4.75
C TYR A 136 15.38 2.61 6.27
N VAL A 137 15.39 3.67 7.05
CA VAL A 137 15.55 3.58 8.50
C VAL A 137 14.55 4.50 9.22
N CYS A 138 14.34 4.23 10.51
CA CYS A 138 13.85 5.24 11.46
C CYS A 138 15.08 5.90 12.11
N ILE A 139 15.31 7.19 11.88
CA ILE A 139 16.55 7.87 12.28
C ILE A 139 16.86 7.68 13.76
N PRO A 140 15.97 8.04 14.72
CA PRO A 140 16.29 7.89 16.14
C PRO A 140 16.49 6.44 16.60
N HIS A 141 16.07 5.46 15.81
CA HIS A 141 16.15 4.04 16.18
C HIS A 141 16.97 3.18 15.19
N ALA A 142 17.70 3.81 14.26
CA ALA A 142 18.51 3.12 13.29
C ALA A 142 19.59 2.23 13.94
N ASP A 143 20.21 2.70 15.01
CA ASP A 143 21.20 1.95 15.77
C ASP A 143 20.59 0.82 16.61
N SER A 144 19.32 0.92 16.93
CA SER A 144 18.53 -0.15 17.58
C SER A 144 18.03 -1.22 16.60
N GLY A 145 18.31 -1.07 15.29
CA GLY A 145 17.96 -2.03 14.26
C GLY A 145 16.63 -1.75 13.55
N MET A 146 16.02 -0.57 13.72
CA MET A 146 14.80 -0.19 13.01
C MET A 146 15.13 0.20 11.56
N VAL A 147 15.24 -0.83 10.73
CA VAL A 147 15.62 -0.78 9.31
C VAL A 147 14.63 -1.61 8.52
N GLY A 148 14.25 -1.14 7.33
CA GLY A 148 13.42 -1.88 6.39
C GLY A 148 14.00 -1.85 4.98
N THR A 149 13.58 -2.79 4.15
CA THR A 149 14.02 -2.90 2.75
C THR A 149 12.83 -3.05 1.82
N ILE A 150 12.79 -2.22 0.77
CA ILE A 150 11.86 -2.38 -0.35
C ILE A 150 12.65 -2.82 -1.58
N ARG A 151 12.24 -3.93 -2.21
CA ARG A 151 12.74 -4.36 -3.52
C ARG A 151 11.71 -4.01 -4.58
N VAL A 152 12.14 -3.22 -5.56
CA VAL A 152 11.30 -2.75 -6.67
C VAL A 152 11.71 -3.48 -7.95
N GLU A 153 10.77 -4.21 -8.58
CA GLU A 153 11.00 -5.04 -9.77
C GLU A 153 10.14 -4.62 -10.97
#